data_15ce31ccc619f0130ba23e1f45350067
#
_entry.id   15ce31ccc619f0130ba23e1f45350067
#
_cell.length_a   1.000
_cell.length_b   1.000
_cell.length_c   1.000
_cell.angle_alpha   90.00
_cell.angle_beta   90.00
_cell.angle_gamma   90.00
#
_symmetry.space_group_name_H-M   'P 1'
#
loop_
_entity.id
_entity.type
_entity.pdbx_description
1 polymer ?
#
loop_
_entity_poly.entity_id
_entity_poly.type
_entity_poly.pdbx_seq_one_letter_code
_entity_poly.pdbx_strand_id
1 'polypeptide(L)'
;MKNSPQFSRSLLILFFSFVSTILFSQAPELINYQAVLRDAGGQILNNTSTSIKIQLRETSNIGNVVFSEEHSVATSGLGMVNFAIGQGTNQSGSIGGINWAATSYYLEVLIDSSGQYISMGVNQLLSVPYALYAKNSGTAGAQGLTGNQGMTGAEGDKGMAGTTG
;
A
#
# COMPACT_ATOMS: atom_id res chain seq x y z
N MET A 1 -48.49 -9.18 -33.81
CA MET A 1 -47.83 -8.10 -33.05
C MET A 1 -46.54 -8.68 -32.48
N LYS A 2 -45.38 -8.18 -33.00
CA LYS A 2 -44.03 -8.64 -32.58
C LYS A 2 -43.59 -7.82 -31.39
N ASN A 3 -43.62 -8.40 -30.17
CA ASN A 3 -43.02 -7.74 -29.01
C ASN A 3 -41.51 -7.73 -29.15
N SER A 4 -40.95 -6.55 -29.31
CA SER A 4 -39.52 -6.34 -29.44
C SER A 4 -38.81 -6.56 -28.10
N PRO A 5 -37.59 -7.13 -28.06
CA PRO A 5 -36.86 -7.47 -26.83
C PRO A 5 -36.14 -6.25 -26.22
N GLN A 6 -36.84 -5.14 -26.06
CA GLN A 6 -36.28 -3.90 -25.46
C GLN A 6 -35.92 -4.10 -23.98
N PHE A 7 -36.70 -4.94 -23.27
CA PHE A 7 -36.48 -5.20 -21.83
C PHE A 7 -35.15 -5.95 -21.55
N SER A 8 -34.72 -6.82 -22.46
CA SER A 8 -33.51 -7.60 -22.31
C SER A 8 -32.23 -6.75 -22.44
N ARG A 9 -32.24 -5.73 -23.32
CA ARG A 9 -31.07 -4.84 -23.52
C ARG A 9 -30.83 -3.91 -22.35
N SER A 10 -31.87 -3.33 -21.77
CA SER A 10 -31.76 -2.46 -20.59
C SER A 10 -31.31 -3.21 -19.36
N LEU A 11 -31.77 -4.46 -19.17
CA LEU A 11 -31.34 -5.31 -18.05
C LEU A 11 -29.85 -5.73 -18.19
N LEU A 12 -29.39 -5.98 -19.42
CA LEU A 12 -28.00 -6.32 -19.70
C LEU A 12 -27.04 -5.14 -19.45
N ILE A 13 -27.45 -3.93 -19.81
CA ILE A 13 -26.68 -2.70 -19.57
C ILE A 13 -26.60 -2.41 -18.07
N LEU A 14 -27.68 -2.61 -17.32
CA LEU A 14 -27.72 -2.43 -15.88
C LEU A 14 -26.81 -3.44 -15.16
N PHE A 15 -26.80 -4.70 -15.62
CA PHE A 15 -25.92 -5.75 -15.07
C PHE A 15 -24.45 -5.46 -15.35
N PHE A 16 -24.11 -4.97 -16.56
CA PHE A 16 -22.73 -4.63 -16.93
C PHE A 16 -22.22 -3.38 -16.19
N SER A 17 -23.08 -2.42 -15.89
CA SER A 17 -22.77 -1.25 -15.08
C SER A 17 -22.51 -1.60 -13.61
N PHE A 18 -23.15 -2.64 -13.08
CA PHE A 18 -22.95 -3.08 -11.69
C PHE A 18 -21.65 -3.87 -11.50
N VAL A 19 -21.18 -4.58 -12.53
CA VAL A 19 -19.94 -5.37 -12.48
C VAL A 19 -18.68 -4.49 -12.53
N SER A 20 -18.74 -3.29 -13.09
CA SER A 20 -17.58 -2.41 -13.24
C SER A 20 -17.12 -1.70 -11.95
N THR A 21 -17.82 -1.85 -10.82
CA THR A 21 -17.48 -1.15 -9.57
C THR A 21 -16.59 -1.96 -8.61
N ILE A 22 -16.15 -3.18 -8.96
CA ILE A 22 -15.43 -4.08 -8.03
C ILE A 22 -13.93 -4.20 -8.37
N LEU A 23 -13.37 -3.32 -9.19
CA LEU A 23 -11.93 -3.32 -9.45
C LEU A 23 -11.20 -2.50 -8.38
N PHE A 24 -11.03 -3.10 -7.19
CA PHE A 24 -10.07 -2.57 -6.23
C PHE A 24 -8.65 -2.96 -6.72
N SER A 25 -7.93 -2.01 -7.29
CA SER A 25 -6.49 -2.14 -7.48
C SER A 25 -5.83 -1.94 -6.11
N GLN A 26 -5.61 -3.03 -5.38
CA GLN A 26 -4.80 -2.98 -4.16
C GLN A 26 -3.33 -3.02 -4.57
N ALA A 27 -2.54 -2.09 -4.02
CA ALA A 27 -1.08 -2.19 -4.14
C ALA A 27 -0.62 -3.50 -3.48
N PRO A 28 0.36 -4.21 -4.07
CA PRO A 28 0.88 -5.42 -3.45
C PRO A 28 1.48 -5.09 -2.08
N GLU A 29 1.08 -5.86 -1.06
CA GLU A 29 1.54 -5.71 0.33
C GLU A 29 2.90 -6.40 0.50
N LEU A 30 3.89 -5.97 -0.27
CA LEU A 30 5.22 -6.57 -0.34
C LEU A 30 6.29 -5.51 -0.18
N ILE A 31 7.40 -5.90 0.47
CA ILE A 31 8.58 -5.04 0.62
C ILE A 31 9.77 -5.73 -0.07
N ASN A 32 10.34 -5.12 -1.10
CA ASN A 32 11.54 -5.63 -1.74
C ASN A 32 12.74 -5.54 -0.79
N TYR A 33 13.45 -6.65 -0.63
CA TYR A 33 14.65 -6.74 0.19
C TYR A 33 15.82 -7.25 -0.63
N GLN A 34 16.96 -6.57 -0.51
CA GLN A 34 18.21 -6.94 -1.15
C GLN A 34 19.36 -6.76 -0.17
N ALA A 35 20.26 -7.75 -0.09
CA ALA A 35 21.41 -7.70 0.79
C ALA A 35 22.59 -8.50 0.21
N VAL A 36 23.79 -8.22 0.71
CA VAL A 36 24.97 -9.06 0.53
C VAL A 36 25.24 -9.79 1.83
N LEU A 37 25.19 -11.12 1.78
CA LEU A 37 25.38 -11.97 2.96
C LEU A 37 26.88 -12.21 3.21
N ARG A 38 27.25 -12.15 4.49
CA ARG A 38 28.62 -12.42 4.96
C ARG A 38 28.58 -13.40 6.12
N ASP A 39 29.63 -14.18 6.27
CA ASP A 39 29.83 -15.02 7.45
C ASP A 39 30.28 -14.20 8.69
N ALA A 40 30.44 -14.86 9.82
CA ALA A 40 30.89 -14.24 11.06
C ALA A 40 32.32 -13.64 10.96
N GLY A 41 33.12 -14.08 9.99
CA GLY A 41 34.44 -13.53 9.68
C GLY A 41 34.40 -12.33 8.69
N GLY A 42 33.18 -11.95 8.23
CA GLY A 42 33.01 -10.87 7.28
C GLY A 42 33.25 -11.27 5.81
N GLN A 43 33.50 -12.55 5.53
CA GLN A 43 33.69 -13.05 4.15
C GLN A 43 32.33 -13.16 3.44
N ILE A 44 32.33 -12.87 2.15
CA ILE A 44 31.11 -12.97 1.31
C ILE A 44 30.70 -14.43 1.17
N LEU A 45 29.43 -14.72 1.47
CA LEU A 45 28.83 -16.04 1.21
C LEU A 45 28.42 -16.13 -0.27
N ASN A 46 29.33 -16.58 -1.12
CA ASN A 46 29.10 -16.72 -2.56
C ASN A 46 28.52 -18.09 -2.93
N ASN A 47 27.55 -18.11 -3.86
CA ASN A 47 26.92 -19.34 -4.37
C ASN A 47 26.49 -20.31 -3.25
N THR A 48 26.00 -19.77 -2.14
CA THR A 48 25.64 -20.52 -0.94
C THR A 48 24.13 -20.54 -0.76
N SER A 49 23.55 -21.70 -0.53
CA SER A 49 22.14 -21.85 -0.14
C SER A 49 22.01 -21.74 1.37
N THR A 50 21.08 -20.89 1.82
CA THR A 50 20.80 -20.68 3.26
C THR A 50 19.35 -20.29 3.47
N SER A 51 18.89 -20.33 4.72
CA SER A 51 17.59 -19.79 5.10
C SER A 51 17.75 -18.46 5.80
N ILE A 52 16.90 -17.52 5.44
CA ILE A 52 16.81 -16.20 6.07
C ILE A 52 15.46 -16.12 6.77
N LYS A 53 15.47 -15.71 8.03
CA LYS A 53 14.26 -15.35 8.76
C LYS A 53 14.18 -13.83 8.86
N ILE A 54 13.04 -13.30 8.50
CA ILE A 54 12.68 -11.89 8.63
C ILE A 54 11.75 -11.72 9.82
N GLN A 55 12.01 -10.73 10.66
CA GLN A 55 11.12 -10.33 11.74
C GLN A 55 10.89 -8.82 11.71
N LEU A 56 9.63 -8.41 11.85
CA LEU A 56 9.27 -7.01 12.10
C LEU A 56 8.92 -6.85 13.57
N ARG A 57 9.62 -5.92 14.22
CA ARG A 57 9.40 -5.55 15.62
C ARG A 57 8.75 -4.19 15.71
N GLU A 58 7.85 -4.02 16.65
CA GLU A 58 7.20 -2.73 16.91
C GLU A 58 7.89 -1.96 18.03
N THR A 59 7.79 -0.63 17.99
CA THR A 59 8.16 0.33 19.03
C THR A 59 9.67 0.48 19.22
N SER A 60 10.44 -0.61 19.25
CA SER A 60 11.89 -0.59 19.47
C SER A 60 12.58 -1.78 18.80
N ASN A 61 13.91 -1.75 18.73
CA ASN A 61 14.73 -2.86 18.23
C ASN A 61 14.66 -4.15 19.06
N ILE A 62 14.14 -4.07 20.27
CA ILE A 62 13.87 -5.22 21.18
C ILE A 62 12.37 -5.40 21.45
N GLY A 63 11.51 -4.70 20.69
CA GLY A 63 10.06 -4.75 20.83
C GLY A 63 9.46 -6.09 20.37
N ASN A 64 8.14 -6.23 20.53
CA ASN A 64 7.44 -7.44 20.15
C ASN A 64 7.55 -7.68 18.63
N VAL A 65 7.65 -8.96 18.26
CA VAL A 65 7.59 -9.38 16.86
C VAL A 65 6.11 -9.38 16.42
N VAL A 66 5.76 -8.56 15.45
CA VAL A 66 4.40 -8.44 14.90
C VAL A 66 4.25 -9.17 13.56
N PHE A 67 5.36 -9.48 12.91
CA PHE A 67 5.41 -10.27 11.69
C PHE A 67 6.71 -11.05 11.62
N SER A 68 6.65 -12.28 11.11
CA SER A 68 7.83 -13.06 10.78
C SER A 68 7.58 -13.99 9.60
N GLU A 69 8.61 -14.29 8.85
CA GLU A 69 8.60 -15.28 7.75
C GLU A 69 10.00 -15.83 7.49
N GLU A 70 10.07 -16.91 6.71
CA GLU A 70 11.32 -17.56 6.32
C GLU A 70 11.45 -17.65 4.80
N HIS A 71 12.66 -17.44 4.31
CA HIS A 71 13.01 -17.55 2.89
C HIS A 71 14.18 -18.52 2.71
N SER A 72 14.01 -19.52 1.84
CA SER A 72 15.14 -20.29 1.35
C SER A 72 15.74 -19.56 0.15
N VAL A 73 16.98 -19.15 0.24
CA VAL A 73 17.67 -18.34 -0.76
C VAL A 73 18.98 -18.95 -1.17
N ALA A 74 19.42 -18.66 -2.41
CA ALA A 74 20.77 -18.91 -2.87
C ALA A 74 21.45 -17.57 -3.17
N THR A 75 22.62 -17.34 -2.60
CA THR A 75 23.41 -16.16 -2.90
C THR A 75 24.03 -16.22 -4.29
N SER A 76 24.18 -15.08 -4.94
CA SER A 76 24.96 -14.97 -6.18
C SER A 76 26.45 -15.14 -5.94
N GLY A 77 27.28 -15.15 -7.00
CA GLY A 77 28.74 -15.14 -6.91
C GLY A 77 29.31 -13.92 -6.15
N LEU A 78 28.50 -12.88 -5.94
CA LEU A 78 28.85 -11.70 -5.14
C LEU A 78 28.17 -11.71 -3.77
N GLY A 79 27.59 -12.85 -3.35
CA GLY A 79 26.91 -12.98 -2.06
C GLY A 79 25.55 -12.28 -1.98
N MET A 80 25.01 -11.83 -3.10
CA MET A 80 23.76 -11.04 -3.13
C MET A 80 22.54 -11.96 -3.08
N VAL A 81 21.56 -11.57 -2.29
CA VAL A 81 20.19 -12.13 -2.28
C VAL A 81 19.18 -11.04 -2.60
N ASN A 82 18.06 -11.42 -3.21
CA ASN A 82 16.93 -10.55 -3.50
C ASN A 82 15.65 -11.35 -3.36
N PHE A 83 14.70 -10.85 -2.56
CA PHE A 83 13.38 -11.45 -2.37
C PHE A 83 12.37 -10.40 -1.90
N ALA A 84 11.08 -10.75 -1.93
CA ALA A 84 10.02 -9.89 -1.45
C ALA A 84 9.55 -10.37 -0.06
N ILE A 85 9.67 -9.50 0.95
CA ILE A 85 9.07 -9.71 2.27
C ILE A 85 7.55 -9.68 2.10
N GLY A 86 6.86 -10.66 2.70
CA GLY A 86 5.44 -10.92 2.51
C GLY A 86 5.14 -12.14 1.62
N GLN A 87 6.18 -12.76 1.02
CA GLN A 87 6.07 -13.98 0.19
C GLN A 87 6.83 -15.18 0.75
N GLY A 88 7.35 -15.08 1.96
CA GLY A 88 8.06 -16.18 2.61
C GLY A 88 7.15 -17.32 3.05
N THR A 89 7.77 -18.33 3.63
CA THR A 89 7.12 -19.48 4.29
C THR A 89 7.08 -19.27 5.80
N ASN A 90 6.37 -20.15 6.53
CA ASN A 90 6.28 -20.10 8.00
C ASN A 90 5.89 -18.72 8.54
N GLN A 91 4.95 -18.05 7.85
CA GLN A 91 4.53 -16.71 8.21
C GLN A 91 3.75 -16.68 9.53
N SER A 92 4.05 -15.66 10.34
CA SER A 92 3.26 -15.25 11.50
C SER A 92 2.95 -13.76 11.37
N GLY A 93 1.68 -13.40 11.48
CA GLY A 93 1.21 -12.05 11.18
C GLY A 93 0.98 -11.81 9.67
N SER A 94 0.70 -10.57 9.29
CA SER A 94 0.49 -10.14 7.90
C SER A 94 1.02 -8.74 7.69
N ILE A 95 1.73 -8.49 6.60
CA ILE A 95 2.25 -7.16 6.25
C ILE A 95 1.11 -6.14 6.10
N GLY A 96 0.00 -6.52 5.47
CA GLY A 96 -1.17 -5.66 5.30
C GLY A 96 -1.95 -5.42 6.58
N GLY A 97 -1.82 -6.29 7.58
CA GLY A 97 -2.45 -6.12 8.89
C GLY A 97 -1.70 -5.17 9.82
N ILE A 98 -0.49 -4.73 9.46
CA ILE A 98 0.33 -3.84 10.30
C ILE A 98 -0.20 -2.40 10.20
N ASN A 99 -0.48 -1.79 11.34
CA ASN A 99 -0.79 -0.36 11.40
C ASN A 99 0.49 0.49 11.36
N TRP A 100 1.00 0.71 10.15
CA TRP A 100 2.25 1.45 9.92
C TRP A 100 2.26 2.89 10.46
N ALA A 101 1.09 3.44 10.81
CA ALA A 101 0.98 4.78 11.39
C ALA A 101 1.05 4.80 12.93
N ALA A 102 0.94 3.64 13.59
CA ALA A 102 0.81 3.57 15.04
C ALA A 102 2.13 3.82 15.79
N THR A 103 3.24 3.32 15.26
CA THR A 103 4.54 3.36 15.93
C THR A 103 5.70 3.21 14.94
N SER A 104 6.93 3.20 15.42
CA SER A 104 8.11 2.85 14.63
C SER A 104 8.25 1.35 14.52
N TYR A 105 8.68 0.87 13.35
CA TYR A 105 8.94 -0.53 13.09
C TYR A 105 10.41 -0.77 12.78
N TYR A 106 10.87 -1.96 13.16
CA TYR A 106 12.27 -2.38 13.04
C TYR A 106 12.32 -3.72 12.31
N LEU A 107 13.18 -3.80 11.32
CA LEU A 107 13.45 -5.02 10.56
C LEU A 107 14.65 -5.72 11.17
N GLU A 108 14.45 -6.94 11.64
CA GLU A 108 15.50 -7.86 12.04
C GLU A 108 15.66 -8.93 10.97
N VAL A 109 16.92 -9.16 10.60
CA VAL A 109 17.31 -10.20 9.64
C VAL A 109 18.14 -11.23 10.36
N LEU A 110 17.71 -12.49 10.30
CA LEU A 110 18.43 -13.60 10.88
C LEU A 110 18.81 -14.59 9.78
N ILE A 111 20.00 -15.15 9.86
CA ILE A 111 20.50 -16.16 8.91
C ILE A 111 20.65 -17.49 9.66
N ASP A 112 20.22 -18.56 9.00
CA ASP A 112 20.45 -19.91 9.52
C ASP A 112 21.94 -20.24 9.46
N SER A 113 22.50 -20.56 10.61
CA SER A 113 23.86 -21.07 10.79
C SER A 113 23.77 -22.42 11.47
N SER A 114 23.82 -23.49 10.69
CA SER A 114 23.80 -24.87 11.20
C SER A 114 22.57 -25.22 12.02
N GLY A 115 21.38 -24.77 11.58
CA GLY A 115 20.10 -25.05 12.24
C GLY A 115 19.74 -24.05 13.36
N GLN A 116 20.51 -22.98 13.51
CA GLN A 116 20.20 -21.88 14.44
C GLN A 116 20.16 -20.54 13.70
N TYR A 117 19.13 -19.76 13.96
CA TYR A 117 19.01 -18.41 13.41
C TYR A 117 19.85 -17.41 14.23
N ILE A 118 20.82 -16.78 13.57
CA ILE A 118 21.69 -15.76 14.14
C ILE A 118 21.29 -14.39 13.57
N SER A 119 21.04 -13.41 14.45
CA SER A 119 20.68 -12.05 14.05
C SER A 119 21.86 -11.35 13.39
N MET A 120 21.64 -10.78 12.21
CA MET A 120 22.57 -9.95 11.46
C MET A 120 22.40 -8.46 11.78
N GLY A 121 21.46 -8.13 12.64
CA GLY A 121 21.18 -6.77 13.07
C GLY A 121 19.71 -6.42 12.96
N VAL A 122 19.36 -5.33 13.63
CA VAL A 122 18.00 -4.76 13.66
C VAL A 122 18.09 -3.32 13.21
N ASN A 123 17.35 -2.97 12.15
CA ASN A 123 17.35 -1.63 11.57
C ASN A 123 15.94 -1.04 11.60
N GLN A 124 15.82 0.23 11.95
CA GLN A 124 14.55 0.93 11.86
C GLN A 124 14.11 1.08 10.41
N LEU A 125 12.85 0.76 10.13
CA LEU A 125 12.23 1.04 8.85
C LEU A 125 11.88 2.53 8.76
N LEU A 126 12.56 3.23 7.87
CA LEU A 126 12.33 4.65 7.60
C LEU A 126 11.45 4.80 6.35
N SER A 127 10.58 5.80 6.36
CA SER A 127 9.73 6.12 5.21
C SER A 127 10.58 6.56 4.02
N VAL A 128 10.30 6.01 2.84
CA VAL A 128 10.82 6.54 1.59
C VAL A 128 10.09 7.83 1.19
N PRO A 129 10.70 8.76 0.40
CA PRO A 129 10.09 10.03 0.04
C PRO A 129 8.66 9.94 -0.51
N TYR A 130 8.36 8.92 -1.30
CA TYR A 130 7.01 8.67 -1.83
C TYR A 130 5.98 8.36 -0.73
N ALA A 131 6.36 7.61 0.30
CA ALA A 131 5.47 7.30 1.42
C ALA A 131 5.21 8.56 2.28
N LEU A 132 6.20 9.44 2.43
CA LEU A 132 6.02 10.74 3.09
C LEU A 132 5.06 11.64 2.30
N TYR A 133 5.15 11.64 0.97
CA TYR A 133 4.22 12.37 0.11
C TYR A 133 2.79 11.82 0.22
N ALA A 134 2.63 10.50 0.15
CA ALA A 134 1.33 9.84 0.27
C ALA A 134 0.67 10.11 1.64
N LYS A 135 1.44 10.14 2.73
CA LYS A 135 0.94 10.51 4.06
C LYS A 135 0.36 11.94 4.09
N ASN A 136 0.98 12.87 3.37
CA ASN A 136 0.52 14.25 3.30
C ASN A 136 -0.66 14.45 2.32
N SER A 137 -0.75 13.63 1.26
CA SER A 137 -1.85 13.68 0.29
C SER A 137 -3.13 13.03 0.80
N GLY A 138 -3.06 12.21 1.85
CA GLY A 138 -4.23 11.64 2.54
C GLY A 138 -4.99 12.63 3.41
N THR A 139 -4.48 13.83 3.63
CA THR A 139 -5.28 14.95 4.16
C THR A 139 -6.27 15.34 3.07
N ALA A 140 -7.57 15.15 3.31
CA ALA A 140 -8.61 15.60 2.38
C ALA A 140 -8.30 17.03 1.93
N GLY A 141 -8.18 17.23 0.62
CA GLY A 141 -7.96 18.58 0.08
C GLY A 141 -8.99 19.53 0.67
N ALA A 142 -8.60 20.75 0.96
CA ALA A 142 -9.52 21.77 1.46
C ALA A 142 -10.77 21.79 0.57
N GLN A 143 -11.94 21.72 1.19
CA GLN A 143 -13.20 21.81 0.45
C GLN A 143 -13.18 23.06 -0.42
N GLY A 144 -13.48 22.93 -1.72
CA GLY A 144 -13.57 24.06 -2.63
C GLY A 144 -14.49 25.13 -2.06
N LEU A 145 -14.10 26.39 -2.23
CA LEU A 145 -14.91 27.52 -1.79
C LEU A 145 -16.32 27.39 -2.40
N THR A 146 -17.33 27.65 -1.55
CA THR A 146 -18.72 27.73 -2.04
C THR A 146 -18.79 28.77 -3.15
N GLY A 147 -19.37 28.41 -4.30
CA GLY A 147 -19.56 29.35 -5.42
C GLY A 147 -20.30 30.60 -4.95
N ASN A 148 -19.91 31.76 -5.48
CA ASN A 148 -20.58 33.01 -5.17
C ASN A 148 -22.07 32.91 -5.52
N GLN A 149 -22.90 33.44 -4.62
CA GLN A 149 -24.34 33.54 -4.89
C GLN A 149 -24.56 34.35 -6.17
N GLY A 150 -25.42 33.85 -7.07
CA GLY A 150 -25.81 34.58 -8.29
C GLY A 150 -26.36 35.95 -7.97
N MET A 151 -26.05 36.90 -8.82
CA MET A 151 -26.57 38.27 -8.68
C MET A 151 -28.10 38.26 -8.71
N THR A 152 -28.69 39.08 -7.84
CA THR A 152 -30.14 39.31 -7.86
C THR A 152 -30.56 39.82 -9.24
N GLY A 153 -31.60 39.24 -9.85
CA GLY A 153 -32.13 39.70 -11.13
C GLY A 153 -32.49 41.19 -11.09
N ALA A 154 -32.26 41.85 -12.22
CA ALA A 154 -32.64 43.27 -12.35
C ALA A 154 -34.15 43.43 -12.11
N GLU A 155 -34.50 44.52 -11.40
CA GLU A 155 -35.88 44.90 -11.18
C GLU A 155 -36.58 45.17 -12.52
N GLY A 156 -37.77 44.63 -12.73
CA GLY A 156 -38.53 44.82 -13.97
C GLY A 156 -38.91 46.27 -14.16
N ASP A 157 -38.96 46.74 -15.40
CA ASP A 157 -39.31 48.08 -15.76
C ASP A 157 -40.71 48.45 -15.25
N LYS A 158 -40.78 49.65 -14.69
CA LYS A 158 -42.05 50.21 -14.21
C LYS A 158 -43.02 50.41 -15.36
N GLY A 159 -44.21 49.84 -15.29
CA GLY A 159 -45.26 49.99 -16.31
C GLY A 159 -45.54 51.45 -16.66
N MET A 160 -45.71 51.73 -17.94
CA MET A 160 -46.08 53.07 -18.44
C MET A 160 -47.40 53.53 -17.80
N ALA A 161 -47.42 54.79 -17.40
CA ALA A 161 -48.66 55.42 -16.93
C ALA A 161 -49.68 55.48 -18.09
N GLY A 162 -50.92 55.09 -17.82
CA GLY A 162 -52.02 55.17 -18.83
C GLY A 162 -52.23 56.61 -19.26
N THR A 163 -52.50 56.83 -20.57
CA THR A 163 -52.86 58.10 -21.13
C THR A 163 -54.27 58.47 -20.61
N THR A 164 -54.38 59.64 -19.98
CA THR A 164 -55.66 60.25 -19.64
C THR A 164 -56.38 60.68 -20.91
N GLY A 165 -57.61 60.14 -21.12
CA GLY A 165 -58.52 60.54 -22.19
C GLY A 165 -59.27 61.85 -21.85
#